data_6e691d50ca33e436fd25a946bbf32b64
#
_entry.id   6e691d50ca33e436fd25a946bbf32b64
#
_cell.length_a   1.000
_cell.length_b   1.000
_cell.length_c   1.000
_cell.angle_alpha   90.00
_cell.angle_beta   90.00
_cell.angle_gamma   90.00
#
_symmetry.space_group_name_H-M   'P 1'
#
loop_
_entity.id
_entity.type
_entity.pdbx_description
1 polymer ?
#
loop_
_entity_poly.entity_id
_entity_poly.type
_entity_poly.pdbx_seq_one_letter_code
_entity_poly.pdbx_strand_id
1 'polypeptide(L)'
;MVQAAAELFAEKGYAGTTMPAIARRARVSTETVQNHGPKIQLLRAAIAASSFGGAPGTPVGDTELGRQLVAEVDTPVAAARAGAVVMATVNGGAHGVWMALSEASRSDPALADELRALTEEIADQIRLTLQGWAQRGWLRADLSMETMVQRTAAIGSVELWDRVVRAEGRDATEYVDLIAGMLLDLVADRA
;
A
#
# COMPACT_ATOMS: atom_id res chain seq x y z
N MET A 1 1.47 20.38 -1.98
CA MET A 1 1.92 20.02 -3.33
C MET A 1 1.75 18.53 -3.57
N VAL A 2 2.32 17.65 -2.75
CA VAL A 2 2.16 16.18 -2.90
C VAL A 2 0.69 15.77 -2.90
N GLN A 3 -0.13 16.31 -2.00
CA GLN A 3 -1.57 16.07 -1.99
C GLN A 3 -2.26 16.49 -3.30
N ALA A 4 -1.91 17.66 -3.85
CA ALA A 4 -2.43 18.12 -5.14
C ALA A 4 -2.01 17.22 -6.32
N ALA A 5 -0.80 16.65 -6.25
CA ALA A 5 -0.33 15.66 -7.22
C ALA A 5 -1.12 14.35 -7.08
N ALA A 6 -1.34 13.85 -5.86
CA ALA A 6 -2.13 12.65 -5.60
C ALA A 6 -3.55 12.76 -6.17
N GLU A 7 -4.24 13.87 -5.89
CA GLU A 7 -5.58 14.13 -6.44
C GLU A 7 -5.58 14.13 -7.97
N LEU A 8 -4.62 14.81 -8.61
CA LEU A 8 -4.55 14.88 -10.06
C LEU A 8 -4.18 13.53 -10.70
N PHE A 9 -3.28 12.76 -10.10
CA PHE A 9 -2.98 11.41 -10.57
C PHE A 9 -4.19 10.50 -10.48
N ALA A 10 -4.94 10.56 -9.37
CA ALA A 10 -6.16 9.77 -9.21
C ALA A 10 -7.29 10.18 -10.17
N GLU A 11 -7.42 11.51 -10.46
CA GLU A 11 -8.47 12.03 -11.33
C GLU A 11 -8.17 11.82 -12.84
N LYS A 12 -6.90 11.96 -13.26
CA LYS A 12 -6.50 12.10 -14.66
C LYS A 12 -5.48 11.07 -15.14
N GLY A 13 -5.07 10.18 -14.27
CA GLY A 13 -3.99 9.26 -14.52
C GLY A 13 -2.62 9.95 -14.61
N TYR A 14 -1.57 9.15 -14.79
CA TYR A 14 -0.21 9.67 -14.90
C TYR A 14 -0.04 10.54 -16.15
N ALA A 15 -0.46 10.06 -17.32
CA ALA A 15 -0.27 10.78 -18.60
C ALA A 15 -1.04 12.12 -18.61
N GLY A 16 -2.26 12.16 -18.08
CA GLY A 16 -3.09 13.36 -18.03
C GLY A 16 -2.68 14.41 -17.00
N THR A 17 -1.74 14.06 -16.11
CA THR A 17 -1.24 14.97 -15.07
C THR A 17 0.04 15.67 -15.53
N THR A 18 0.05 17.02 -15.49
CA THR A 18 1.20 17.84 -15.87
C THR A 18 1.74 18.65 -14.69
N MET A 19 3.05 18.97 -14.71
CA MET A 19 3.69 19.82 -13.69
C MET A 19 2.99 21.18 -13.51
N PRO A 20 2.60 21.90 -14.58
CA PRO A 20 1.81 23.14 -14.45
C PRO A 20 0.42 22.91 -13.82
N ALA A 21 -0.22 21.77 -14.07
CA ALA A 21 -1.51 21.46 -13.44
C ALA A 21 -1.36 21.23 -11.92
N ILE A 22 -0.29 20.53 -11.51
CA ILE A 22 0.05 20.34 -10.09
C ILE A 22 0.33 21.69 -9.43
N ALA A 23 1.15 22.54 -10.07
CA ALA A 23 1.48 23.87 -9.57
C ALA A 23 0.22 24.73 -9.32
N ARG A 24 -0.67 24.74 -10.29
CA ARG A 24 -1.96 25.49 -10.20
C ARG A 24 -2.84 24.93 -9.08
N ARG A 25 -2.99 23.61 -8.97
CA ARG A 25 -3.79 22.97 -7.90
C ARG A 25 -3.19 23.23 -6.52
N ALA A 26 -1.86 23.20 -6.40
CA ALA A 26 -1.12 23.42 -5.16
C ALA A 26 -0.94 24.92 -4.82
N ARG A 27 -1.32 25.83 -5.72
CA ARG A 27 -1.14 27.30 -5.57
C ARG A 27 0.34 27.69 -5.38
N VAL A 28 1.23 27.09 -6.11
CA VAL A 28 2.67 27.38 -6.15
C VAL A 28 3.13 27.61 -7.61
N SER A 29 4.38 28.07 -7.79
CA SER A 29 4.95 28.20 -9.12
C SER A 29 5.27 26.83 -9.75
N THR A 30 5.28 26.74 -11.09
CA THR A 30 5.73 25.52 -11.78
C THR A 30 7.18 25.18 -11.44
N GLU A 31 8.02 26.20 -11.26
CA GLU A 31 9.42 26.05 -10.84
C GLU A 31 9.51 25.39 -9.46
N THR A 32 8.65 25.80 -8.52
CA THR A 32 8.58 25.14 -7.20
C THR A 32 8.28 23.65 -7.31
N VAL A 33 7.37 23.26 -8.21
CA VAL A 33 7.06 21.85 -8.45
C VAL A 33 8.21 21.11 -9.10
N GLN A 34 8.88 21.73 -10.10
CA GLN A 34 10.03 21.14 -10.80
C GLN A 34 11.23 20.92 -9.86
N ASN A 35 11.43 21.80 -8.89
CA ASN A 35 12.50 21.67 -7.89
C ASN A 35 12.32 20.45 -6.93
N HIS A 36 11.13 19.84 -6.91
CA HIS A 36 10.90 18.57 -6.18
C HIS A 36 11.30 17.34 -6.99
N GLY A 37 11.78 17.51 -8.21
CA GLY A 37 12.24 16.47 -9.09
C GLY A 37 11.25 16.10 -10.21
N PRO A 38 11.53 15.04 -10.95
CA PRO A 38 10.71 14.58 -12.06
C PRO A 38 9.33 14.08 -11.60
N LYS A 39 8.36 14.06 -12.54
CA LYS A 39 6.96 13.67 -12.26
C LYS A 39 6.83 12.30 -11.59
N ILE A 40 7.71 11.35 -11.89
CA ILE A 40 7.73 10.01 -11.29
C ILE A 40 8.05 10.07 -9.79
N GLN A 41 8.93 10.97 -9.34
CA GLN A 41 9.21 11.14 -7.92
C GLN A 41 8.01 11.76 -7.17
N LEU A 42 7.28 12.66 -7.82
CA LEU A 42 6.04 13.18 -7.27
C LEU A 42 4.95 12.11 -7.17
N LEU A 43 4.89 11.20 -8.13
CA LEU A 43 3.98 10.05 -8.09
C LEU A 43 4.31 9.14 -6.90
N ARG A 44 5.59 8.79 -6.71
CA ARG A 44 6.06 8.00 -5.58
C ARG A 44 5.73 8.66 -4.23
N ALA A 45 6.01 9.97 -4.12
CA ALA A 45 5.66 10.74 -2.93
C ALA A 45 4.14 10.80 -2.69
N ALA A 46 3.34 10.87 -3.76
CA ALA A 46 1.90 10.85 -3.69
C ALA A 46 1.35 9.50 -3.20
N ILE A 47 1.92 8.37 -3.66
CA ILE A 47 1.57 7.03 -3.16
C ILE A 47 1.87 6.93 -1.67
N ALA A 48 3.07 7.29 -1.23
CA ALA A 48 3.46 7.23 0.18
C ALA A 48 2.57 8.10 1.08
N ALA A 49 2.30 9.34 0.67
CA ALA A 49 1.45 10.27 1.42
C ALA A 49 -0.01 9.79 1.49
N SER A 50 -0.51 9.13 0.44
CA SER A 50 -1.88 8.60 0.38
C SER A 50 -2.04 7.30 1.16
N SER A 51 -0.95 6.55 1.37
CA SER A 51 -0.96 5.29 2.11
C SER A 51 -1.05 5.51 3.63
N PHE A 52 -0.05 6.16 4.22
CA PHE A 52 0.08 6.32 5.68
C PHE A 52 0.31 7.77 6.13
N GLY A 53 0.29 8.73 5.19
CA GLY A 53 0.68 10.10 5.47
C GLY A 53 2.17 10.30 5.76
N GLY A 54 2.99 9.25 5.57
CA GLY A 54 4.42 9.25 5.84
C GLY A 54 5.30 9.59 4.62
N ALA A 55 6.62 9.65 4.87
CA ALA A 55 7.62 9.73 3.80
C ALA A 55 7.75 8.38 3.08
N PRO A 56 8.18 8.37 1.79
CA PRO A 56 8.49 7.12 1.09
C PRO A 56 9.47 6.26 1.88
N GLY A 57 9.17 4.94 1.98
CA GLY A 57 10.03 3.98 2.69
C GLY A 57 9.84 3.95 4.21
N THR A 58 8.92 4.72 4.80
CA THR A 58 8.62 4.60 6.24
C THR A 58 8.00 3.24 6.54
N PRO A 59 8.61 2.41 7.42
CA PRO A 59 8.00 1.15 7.82
C PRO A 59 6.62 1.36 8.46
N VAL A 60 5.68 0.46 8.19
CA VAL A 60 4.32 0.54 8.75
C VAL A 60 4.34 0.62 10.27
N GLY A 61 5.19 -0.17 10.93
CA GLY A 61 5.33 -0.18 12.39
C GLY A 61 5.83 1.15 12.99
N ASP A 62 6.49 1.99 12.19
CA ASP A 62 6.99 3.30 12.61
C ASP A 62 5.96 4.42 12.38
N THR A 63 4.84 4.11 11.74
CA THR A 63 3.71 5.04 11.58
C THR A 63 2.86 5.07 12.85
N GLU A 64 2.12 6.17 13.06
CA GLU A 64 1.19 6.25 14.19
C GLU A 64 0.14 5.14 14.16
N LEU A 65 -0.44 4.89 12.98
CA LEU A 65 -1.39 3.80 12.77
C LEU A 65 -0.77 2.43 13.09
N GLY A 66 0.43 2.16 12.59
CA GLY A 66 1.13 0.91 12.85
C GLY A 66 1.42 0.70 14.33
N ARG A 67 1.90 1.73 15.05
CA ARG A 67 2.15 1.65 16.49
C ARG A 67 0.88 1.36 17.28
N GLN A 68 -0.23 2.03 16.97
CA GLN A 68 -1.52 1.83 17.63
C GLN A 68 -2.04 0.41 17.40
N LEU A 69 -1.96 -0.10 16.17
CA LEU A 69 -2.44 -1.43 15.83
C LEU A 69 -1.59 -2.56 16.41
N VAL A 70 -0.28 -2.35 16.57
CA VAL A 70 0.64 -3.37 17.12
C VAL A 70 0.65 -3.40 18.65
N ALA A 71 0.31 -2.30 19.31
CA ALA A 71 0.36 -2.20 20.78
C ALA A 71 -0.56 -3.20 21.51
N GLU A 72 -1.64 -3.66 20.89
CA GLU A 72 -2.65 -4.56 21.49
C GLU A 72 -2.63 -5.97 20.87
N VAL A 73 -1.59 -6.29 20.08
CA VAL A 73 -1.51 -7.58 19.36
C VAL A 73 -0.81 -8.62 20.25
N ASP A 74 -1.60 -9.54 20.80
CA ASP A 74 -1.14 -10.64 21.64
C ASP A 74 -1.49 -12.04 21.10
N THR A 75 -2.29 -12.11 20.05
CA THR A 75 -2.74 -13.37 19.42
C THR A 75 -2.58 -13.32 17.90
N PRO A 76 -2.48 -14.48 17.21
CA PRO A 76 -2.48 -14.55 15.74
C PRO A 76 -3.75 -13.94 15.13
N VAL A 77 -4.90 -14.07 15.79
CA VAL A 77 -6.18 -13.52 15.33
C VAL A 77 -6.15 -11.98 15.38
N ALA A 78 -5.69 -11.40 16.49
CA ALA A 78 -5.54 -9.96 16.62
C ALA A 78 -4.51 -9.41 15.61
N ALA A 79 -3.41 -10.14 15.39
CA ALA A 79 -2.38 -9.78 14.40
C ALA A 79 -2.92 -9.77 12.96
N ALA A 80 -3.66 -10.81 12.59
CA ALA A 80 -4.28 -10.89 11.27
C ALA A 80 -5.29 -9.77 11.04
N ARG A 81 -6.11 -9.44 12.05
CA ARG A 81 -7.06 -8.34 11.97
C ARG A 81 -6.35 -6.99 11.86
N ALA A 82 -5.31 -6.74 12.66
CA ALA A 82 -4.51 -5.52 12.58
C ALA A 82 -3.86 -5.37 11.20
N GLY A 83 -3.27 -6.44 10.66
CA GLY A 83 -2.74 -6.47 9.29
C GLY A 83 -3.79 -6.15 8.23
N ALA A 84 -4.98 -6.72 8.35
CA ALA A 84 -6.09 -6.45 7.44
C ALA A 84 -6.57 -4.97 7.50
N VAL A 85 -6.61 -4.36 8.70
CA VAL A 85 -6.92 -2.94 8.88
C VAL A 85 -5.86 -2.06 8.22
N VAL A 86 -4.57 -2.40 8.38
CA VAL A 86 -3.48 -1.71 7.68
C VAL A 86 -3.68 -1.78 6.16
N MET A 87 -3.91 -2.98 5.61
CA MET A 87 -4.13 -3.16 4.17
C MET A 87 -5.34 -2.37 3.68
N ALA A 88 -6.45 -2.37 4.41
CA ALA A 88 -7.64 -1.60 4.07
C ALA A 88 -7.36 -0.09 4.02
N THR A 89 -6.64 0.43 5.02
CA THR A 89 -6.30 1.85 5.13
C THR A 89 -5.39 2.29 3.99
N VAL A 90 -4.31 1.52 3.75
CA VAL A 90 -3.33 1.79 2.68
C VAL A 90 -3.98 1.74 1.31
N ASN A 91 -4.67 0.63 1.03
CA ASN A 91 -5.28 0.42 -0.28
C ASN A 91 -6.37 1.46 -0.56
N GLY A 92 -7.22 1.76 0.44
CA GLY A 92 -8.26 2.77 0.31
C GLY A 92 -7.70 4.17 0.04
N GLY A 93 -6.63 4.55 0.74
CA GLY A 93 -5.98 5.86 0.56
C GLY A 93 -5.19 5.97 -0.74
N ALA A 94 -4.42 4.95 -1.09
CA ALA A 94 -3.51 4.98 -2.24
C ALA A 94 -4.15 4.54 -3.56
N HIS A 95 -5.35 3.94 -3.55
CA HIS A 95 -6.00 3.31 -4.71
C HIS A 95 -5.86 4.12 -6.00
N GLY A 96 -6.33 5.36 -6.02
CA GLY A 96 -6.37 6.16 -7.25
C GLY A 96 -4.98 6.43 -7.84
N VAL A 97 -4.00 6.72 -6.97
CA VAL A 97 -2.61 6.98 -7.40
C VAL A 97 -1.92 5.70 -7.84
N TRP A 98 -2.17 4.58 -7.15
CA TRP A 98 -1.65 3.27 -7.52
C TRP A 98 -2.16 2.83 -8.88
N MET A 99 -3.47 2.97 -9.14
CA MET A 99 -4.06 2.63 -10.43
C MET A 99 -3.48 3.48 -11.57
N ALA A 100 -3.19 4.76 -11.30
CA ALA A 100 -2.51 5.63 -12.29
C ALA A 100 -1.09 5.14 -12.63
N LEU A 101 -0.33 4.63 -11.64
CA LEU A 101 0.98 4.00 -11.87
C LEU A 101 0.83 2.68 -12.62
N SER A 102 -0.04 1.80 -12.15
CA SER A 102 -0.26 0.46 -12.73
C SER A 102 -0.69 0.53 -14.20
N GLU A 103 -1.58 1.46 -14.54
CA GLU A 103 -2.00 1.67 -15.94
C GLU A 103 -0.85 2.19 -16.80
N ALA A 104 -0.14 3.21 -16.34
CA ALA A 104 0.93 3.84 -17.10
C ALA A 104 2.17 2.94 -17.26
N SER A 105 2.43 2.04 -16.31
CA SER A 105 3.52 1.07 -16.35
C SER A 105 3.44 0.09 -17.53
N ARG A 106 2.25 -0.11 -18.10
CA ARG A 106 2.05 -1.01 -19.25
C ARG A 106 2.68 -0.48 -20.54
N SER A 107 2.92 0.83 -20.65
CA SER A 107 3.45 1.49 -21.85
C SER A 107 4.73 2.28 -21.62
N ASP A 108 5.14 2.47 -20.35
CA ASP A 108 6.34 3.23 -19.97
C ASP A 108 7.27 2.34 -19.12
N PRO A 109 8.45 1.95 -19.67
CA PRO A 109 9.41 1.11 -18.97
C PRO A 109 9.91 1.69 -17.64
N ALA A 110 10.07 3.02 -17.54
CA ALA A 110 10.52 3.65 -16.29
C ALA A 110 9.46 3.54 -15.19
N LEU A 111 8.18 3.61 -15.55
CA LEU A 111 7.07 3.39 -14.61
C LEU A 111 6.89 1.91 -14.27
N ALA A 112 7.21 1.00 -15.19
CA ALA A 112 7.24 -0.43 -14.90
C ALA A 112 8.34 -0.79 -13.90
N ASP A 113 9.52 -0.18 -14.02
CA ASP A 113 10.62 -0.32 -13.06
C ASP A 113 10.24 0.25 -11.68
N GLU A 114 9.57 1.40 -11.65
CA GLU A 114 9.08 2.01 -10.41
C GLU A 114 8.02 1.14 -9.71
N LEU A 115 7.07 0.59 -10.49
CA LEU A 115 6.05 -0.32 -9.94
C LEU A 115 6.69 -1.57 -9.35
N ARG A 116 7.70 -2.14 -10.02
CA ARG A 116 8.46 -3.30 -9.53
C ARG A 116 9.17 -2.95 -8.22
N ALA A 117 9.88 -1.84 -8.16
CA ALA A 117 10.58 -1.39 -6.96
C ALA A 117 9.64 -1.21 -5.77
N LEU A 118 8.48 -0.57 -5.97
CA LEU A 118 7.45 -0.43 -4.93
C LEU A 118 6.89 -1.78 -4.48
N THR A 119 6.68 -2.72 -5.40
CA THR A 119 6.20 -4.07 -5.07
C THR A 119 7.22 -4.83 -4.24
N GLU A 120 8.51 -4.71 -4.55
CA GLU A 120 9.61 -5.29 -3.77
C GLU A 120 9.69 -4.68 -2.36
N GLU A 121 9.57 -3.35 -2.23
CA GLU A 121 9.52 -2.68 -0.94
C GLU A 121 8.34 -3.15 -0.08
N ILE A 122 7.15 -3.33 -0.67
CA ILE A 122 5.98 -3.88 0.01
C ILE A 122 6.25 -5.31 0.48
N ALA A 123 6.85 -6.16 -0.36
CA ALA A 123 7.21 -7.53 0.02
C ALA A 123 8.20 -7.56 1.20
N ASP A 124 9.16 -6.63 1.24
CA ASP A 124 10.11 -6.51 2.36
C ASP A 124 9.41 -6.09 3.66
N GLN A 125 8.46 -5.15 3.61
CA GLN A 125 7.65 -4.77 4.78
C GLN A 125 6.80 -5.94 5.30
N ILE A 126 6.19 -6.71 4.40
CA ILE A 126 5.45 -7.92 4.74
C ILE A 126 6.39 -8.95 5.41
N ARG A 127 7.59 -9.15 4.84
CA ARG A 127 8.60 -10.08 5.39
C ARG A 127 8.98 -9.69 6.83
N LEU A 128 9.24 -8.41 7.09
CA LEU A 128 9.54 -7.91 8.44
C LEU A 128 8.39 -8.18 9.42
N THR A 129 7.16 -7.95 9.01
CA THR A 129 5.97 -8.24 9.83
C THR A 129 5.85 -9.73 10.15
N LEU A 130 5.99 -10.59 9.13
CA LEU A 130 5.91 -12.05 9.30
C LEU A 130 7.07 -12.61 10.14
N GLN A 131 8.27 -12.02 10.08
CA GLN A 131 9.38 -12.36 10.96
C GLN A 131 9.03 -12.10 12.44
N GLY A 132 8.35 -10.99 12.74
CA GLY A 132 7.83 -10.73 14.07
C GLY A 132 6.79 -11.76 14.54
N TRP A 133 5.94 -12.26 13.63
CA TRP A 133 5.00 -13.34 13.92
C TRP A 133 5.72 -14.68 14.13
N ALA A 134 6.76 -14.97 13.34
CA ALA A 134 7.58 -16.17 13.49
C ALA A 134 8.25 -16.23 14.87
N GLN A 135 8.78 -15.13 15.38
CA GLN A 135 9.40 -15.03 16.70
C GLN A 135 8.42 -15.34 17.83
N ARG A 136 7.11 -15.15 17.59
CA ARG A 136 6.02 -15.47 18.54
C ARG A 136 5.43 -16.86 18.34
N GLY A 137 5.92 -17.64 17.36
CA GLY A 137 5.42 -18.97 17.05
C GLY A 137 4.03 -18.98 16.40
N TRP A 138 3.64 -17.89 15.74
CA TRP A 138 2.31 -17.74 15.15
C TRP A 138 2.19 -18.20 13.71
N LEU A 139 3.31 -18.51 13.05
CA LEU A 139 3.31 -18.92 11.65
C LEU A 139 3.25 -20.42 11.48
N ARG A 140 2.62 -20.84 10.41
CA ARG A 140 2.60 -22.24 9.97
C ARG A 140 4.01 -22.74 9.70
N ALA A 141 4.31 -23.96 10.19
CA ALA A 141 5.62 -24.59 10.01
C ALA A 141 5.80 -25.29 8.64
N ASP A 142 4.69 -25.53 7.92
CA ASP A 142 4.68 -26.26 6.64
C ASP A 142 4.93 -25.35 5.42
N LEU A 143 5.08 -24.04 5.60
CA LEU A 143 5.32 -23.07 4.54
C LEU A 143 6.64 -22.33 4.71
N SER A 144 7.32 -22.06 3.59
CA SER A 144 8.48 -21.17 3.60
C SER A 144 8.06 -19.71 3.82
N MET A 145 8.94 -18.92 4.41
CA MET A 145 8.74 -17.46 4.58
C MET A 145 8.41 -16.80 3.24
N GLU A 146 9.12 -17.15 2.18
CA GLU A 146 8.89 -16.58 0.86
C GLU A 146 7.48 -16.88 0.33
N THR A 147 6.99 -18.10 0.51
CA THR A 147 5.61 -18.47 0.15
C THR A 147 4.60 -17.66 0.95
N MET A 148 4.83 -17.45 2.24
CA MET A 148 3.95 -16.63 3.09
C MET A 148 3.95 -15.17 2.67
N VAL A 149 5.12 -14.59 2.33
CA VAL A 149 5.24 -13.22 1.80
C VAL A 149 4.45 -13.08 0.50
N GLN A 150 4.62 -13.99 -0.45
CA GLN A 150 3.92 -13.96 -1.73
C GLN A 150 2.39 -14.04 -1.55
N ARG A 151 1.92 -14.94 -0.69
CA ARG A 151 0.47 -15.07 -0.39
C ARG A 151 -0.08 -13.80 0.26
N THR A 152 0.62 -13.25 1.23
CA THR A 152 0.22 -12.03 1.92
C THR A 152 0.19 -10.83 0.96
N ALA A 153 1.20 -10.69 0.09
CA ALA A 153 1.23 -9.65 -0.93
C ALA A 153 0.05 -9.76 -1.91
N ALA A 154 -0.29 -10.99 -2.33
CA ALA A 154 -1.40 -11.21 -3.25
C ALA A 154 -2.76 -10.83 -2.66
N ILE A 155 -3.05 -11.22 -1.40
CA ILE A 155 -4.32 -10.88 -0.74
C ILE A 155 -4.37 -9.42 -0.28
N GLY A 156 -3.22 -8.80 0.00
CA GLY A 156 -3.11 -7.40 0.40
C GLY A 156 -3.03 -6.42 -0.78
N SER A 157 -3.17 -6.88 -2.01
CA SER A 157 -3.00 -6.04 -3.20
C SER A 157 -4.10 -4.99 -3.37
N VAL A 158 -3.75 -3.85 -3.99
CA VAL A 158 -4.72 -2.79 -4.33
C VAL A 158 -5.76 -3.30 -5.33
N GLU A 159 -5.39 -4.23 -6.19
CA GLU A 159 -6.29 -4.85 -7.18
C GLU A 159 -7.39 -5.68 -6.50
N LEU A 160 -7.07 -6.40 -5.42
CA LEU A 160 -8.09 -7.10 -4.63
C LEU A 160 -9.01 -6.11 -3.89
N TRP A 161 -8.45 -5.02 -3.36
CA TRP A 161 -9.25 -3.93 -2.79
C TRP A 161 -10.22 -3.34 -3.83
N ASP A 162 -9.73 -3.01 -5.01
CA ASP A 162 -10.56 -2.46 -6.10
C ASP A 162 -11.72 -3.39 -6.44
N ARG A 163 -11.44 -4.68 -6.57
CA ARG A 163 -12.45 -5.69 -6.85
C ARG A 163 -13.50 -5.77 -5.75
N VAL A 164 -13.08 -5.95 -4.50
CA VAL A 164 -14.00 -6.24 -3.38
C VAL A 164 -14.79 -5.00 -2.98
N VAL A 165 -14.11 -3.85 -2.85
CA VAL A 165 -14.76 -2.64 -2.32
C VAL A 165 -15.42 -1.84 -3.43
N ARG A 166 -14.75 -1.66 -4.57
CA ARG A 166 -15.27 -0.78 -5.62
C ARG A 166 -16.15 -1.50 -6.64
N ALA A 167 -15.73 -2.68 -7.11
CA ALA A 167 -16.50 -3.41 -8.13
C ALA A 167 -17.66 -4.22 -7.54
N GLU A 168 -17.46 -4.87 -6.38
CA GLU A 168 -18.50 -5.66 -5.71
C GLU A 168 -19.32 -4.81 -4.72
N GLY A 169 -18.89 -3.59 -4.38
CA GLY A 169 -19.62 -2.65 -3.51
C GLY A 169 -19.61 -3.02 -2.04
N ARG A 170 -18.68 -3.85 -1.58
CA ARG A 170 -18.54 -4.20 -0.16
C ARG A 170 -17.96 -3.02 0.63
N ASP A 171 -18.32 -2.93 1.91
CA ASP A 171 -17.73 -1.92 2.76
C ASP A 171 -16.33 -2.32 3.27
N ALA A 172 -15.62 -1.34 3.88
CA ALA A 172 -14.27 -1.56 4.38
C ALA A 172 -14.20 -2.59 5.52
N THR A 173 -15.27 -2.75 6.30
CA THR A 173 -15.35 -3.73 7.39
C THR A 173 -15.41 -5.15 6.83
N GLU A 174 -16.27 -5.36 5.82
CA GLU A 174 -16.36 -6.63 5.10
C GLU A 174 -15.03 -7.02 4.44
N TYR A 175 -14.32 -6.03 3.88
CA TYR A 175 -12.98 -6.25 3.34
C TYR A 175 -12.00 -6.69 4.44
N VAL A 176 -11.98 -5.99 5.58
CA VAL A 176 -11.11 -6.34 6.73
C VAL A 176 -11.40 -7.75 7.22
N ASP A 177 -12.66 -8.13 7.37
CA ASP A 177 -13.03 -9.47 7.84
C ASP A 177 -12.60 -10.56 6.84
N LEU A 178 -12.76 -10.31 5.54
CA LEU A 178 -12.29 -11.21 4.48
C LEU A 178 -10.76 -11.39 4.53
N ILE A 179 -10.01 -10.30 4.56
CA ILE A 179 -8.54 -10.35 4.55
C ILE A 179 -7.99 -10.96 5.84
N ALA A 180 -8.58 -10.64 7.01
CA ALA A 180 -8.16 -11.22 8.27
C ALA A 180 -8.34 -12.76 8.27
N GLY A 181 -9.47 -13.24 7.75
CA GLY A 181 -9.70 -14.67 7.57
C GLY A 181 -8.68 -15.32 6.64
N MET A 182 -8.41 -14.70 5.49
CA MET A 182 -7.41 -15.20 4.53
C MET A 182 -6.00 -15.20 5.13
N LEU A 183 -5.61 -14.18 5.89
CA LEU A 183 -4.31 -14.16 6.57
C LEU A 183 -4.16 -15.32 7.56
N LEU A 184 -5.19 -15.58 8.36
CA LEU A 184 -5.19 -16.73 9.29
C LEU A 184 -5.05 -18.06 8.55
N ASP A 185 -5.77 -18.23 7.43
CA ASP A 185 -5.77 -19.48 6.68
C ASP A 185 -4.44 -19.71 5.92
N LEU A 186 -3.82 -18.65 5.45
CA LEU A 186 -2.66 -18.74 4.55
C LEU A 186 -1.32 -18.73 5.25
N VAL A 187 -1.21 -18.10 6.41
CA VAL A 187 0.09 -17.87 7.06
C VAL A 187 0.12 -18.22 8.55
N ALA A 188 -1.00 -18.18 9.27
CA ALA A 188 -1.01 -18.43 10.69
C ALA A 188 -1.18 -19.92 11.03
N ASP A 189 -0.61 -20.36 12.17
CA ASP A 189 -0.93 -21.65 12.75
C ASP A 189 -2.29 -21.55 13.46
N ARG A 190 -3.16 -22.56 13.21
CA ARG A 190 -4.48 -22.66 13.82
C ARG A 190 -4.51 -23.50 15.10
N ALA A 191 -3.33 -23.95 15.57
CA ALA A 191 -3.22 -24.79 16.76
C ALA A 191 -3.50 -24.03 18.06
#